data_a638528c74d72c3c537bbaf04d15cbf2
#
_entry.id   a638528c74d72c3c537bbaf04d15cbf2
#
_cell.length_a   1.000
_cell.length_b   1.000
_cell.length_c   1.000
_cell.angle_alpha   90.00
_cell.angle_beta   90.00
_cell.angle_gamma   90.00
#
_symmetry.space_group_name_H-M   'P 1'
#
loop_
_entity.id
_entity.type
_entity.pdbx_description
1 polymer ?
#
loop_
_entity_poly.entity_id
_entity_poly.type
_entity_poly.pdbx_seq_one_letter_code
_entity_poly.pdbx_strand_id
1 'polypeptide(L)'
;TDCVFSGDKKEPYIETDEKDGRGVYAKTKGLGEIISDKHLTLRTSVVGPQLNNDGEELFHWFMDQSGEIPGYTKSIWSGVTTIELAKAVKWSIDHHITGLYHVTNNSSISKHDLLQLFQKYTKKDINIKPFSGEDVNKSFIDTRLLMDYKIPSYDQMISNMVILITNNRPLYSQ
;
A
#
# COMPACT_ATOMS: atom_id res chain seq x y z
N THR A 1 5.70 3.11 6.70
CA THR A 1 6.00 2.85 5.29
C THR A 1 6.79 1.56 5.12
N ASP A 2 6.59 0.85 4.01
CA ASP A 2 7.37 -0.32 3.57
C ASP A 2 8.82 0.03 3.18
N CYS A 3 9.08 1.32 2.91
CA CYS A 3 10.43 1.80 2.59
C CYS A 3 11.44 1.66 3.73
N VAL A 4 11.01 1.37 4.96
CA VAL A 4 11.94 1.01 6.05
C VAL A 4 12.67 -0.30 5.77
N PHE A 5 12.20 -1.07 4.78
CA PHE A 5 12.81 -2.30 4.31
C PHE A 5 13.49 -2.11 2.95
N SER A 6 14.61 -2.82 2.73
CA SER A 6 15.35 -2.78 1.45
C SER A 6 14.58 -3.44 0.31
N GLY A 7 13.89 -4.51 0.59
CA GLY A 7 13.23 -5.37 -0.40
C GLY A 7 14.11 -6.51 -0.92
N ASP A 8 15.27 -6.75 -0.31
CA ASP A 8 16.21 -7.81 -0.72
C ASP A 8 15.81 -9.19 -0.18
N LYS A 9 14.91 -9.23 0.80
CA LYS A 9 14.39 -10.48 1.40
C LYS A 9 13.36 -11.12 0.47
N LYS A 10 13.42 -12.45 0.31
CA LYS A 10 12.47 -13.19 -0.54
C LYS A 10 11.12 -13.38 0.16
N GLU A 11 11.14 -13.65 1.46
CA GLU A 11 9.95 -13.80 2.29
C GLU A 11 9.39 -12.43 2.69
N PRO A 12 8.09 -12.32 3.00
CA PRO A 12 7.52 -11.10 3.54
C PRO A 12 8.21 -10.68 4.85
N TYR A 13 8.34 -9.38 5.08
CA TYR A 13 8.85 -8.83 6.33
C TYR A 13 7.82 -8.97 7.46
N ILE A 14 8.32 -9.16 8.69
CA ILE A 14 7.53 -9.14 9.91
C ILE A 14 7.90 -7.92 10.77
N GLU A 15 7.11 -7.63 11.81
CA GLU A 15 7.28 -6.42 12.63
C GLU A 15 8.65 -6.33 13.32
N THR A 16 9.25 -7.48 13.62
CA THR A 16 10.56 -7.59 14.31
C THR A 16 11.76 -7.63 13.38
N ASP A 17 11.55 -7.65 12.06
CA ASP A 17 12.65 -7.62 11.10
C ASP A 17 13.40 -6.29 11.17
N GLU A 18 14.71 -6.36 10.89
CA GLU A 18 15.59 -5.21 10.83
C GLU A 18 15.11 -4.20 9.77
N LYS A 19 15.13 -2.93 10.12
CA LYS A 19 14.83 -1.83 9.20
C LYS A 19 16.08 -1.52 8.37
N ASP A 20 16.30 -2.30 7.32
CA ASP A 20 17.48 -2.27 6.45
C ASP A 20 17.32 -1.36 5.23
N GLY A 21 16.25 -0.57 5.19
CA GLY A 21 15.94 0.36 4.11
C GLY A 21 17.05 1.39 3.86
N ARG A 22 17.32 1.66 2.59
CA ARG A 22 18.43 2.51 2.15
C ARG A 22 17.98 3.94 1.88
N GLY A 23 18.92 4.88 2.05
CA GLY A 23 18.67 6.28 1.80
C GLY A 23 18.04 7.05 2.99
N VAL A 24 17.97 8.37 2.82
CA VAL A 24 17.55 9.30 3.90
C VAL A 24 16.08 9.07 4.29
N TYR A 25 15.20 8.91 3.31
CA TYR A 25 13.77 8.68 3.55
C TYR A 25 13.53 7.44 4.41
N ALA A 26 14.10 6.30 4.02
CA ALA A 26 13.94 5.05 4.77
C ALA A 26 14.43 5.18 6.22
N LYS A 27 15.62 5.77 6.39
CA LYS A 27 16.24 5.96 7.71
C LYS A 27 15.43 6.89 8.60
N THR A 28 14.99 8.04 8.09
CA THR A 28 14.20 9.01 8.87
C THR A 28 12.82 8.45 9.24
N LYS A 29 12.17 7.73 8.33
CA LYS A 29 10.90 7.04 8.63
C LYS A 29 11.09 5.93 9.68
N GLY A 30 12.15 5.14 9.56
CA GLY A 30 12.47 4.10 10.53
C GLY A 30 12.80 4.64 11.93
N LEU A 31 13.47 5.79 12.03
CA LEU A 31 13.74 6.48 13.29
C LEU A 31 12.46 7.08 13.92
N GLY A 32 11.50 7.49 13.10
CA GLY A 32 10.23 8.05 13.56
C GLY A 32 9.21 7.03 14.05
N GLU A 33 9.48 5.73 13.96
CA GLU A 33 8.60 4.69 14.49
C GLU A 33 8.70 4.62 16.02
N ILE A 34 7.59 4.89 16.69
CA ILE A 34 7.49 4.79 18.14
C ILE A 34 6.94 3.41 18.50
N ILE A 35 7.68 2.65 19.30
CA ILE A 35 7.26 1.35 19.81
C ILE A 35 7.10 1.49 21.31
N SER A 36 5.88 1.56 21.79
CA SER A 36 5.57 1.66 23.22
C SER A 36 4.17 1.11 23.52
N ASP A 37 3.89 0.93 24.80
CA ASP A 37 2.59 0.54 25.33
C ASP A 37 1.55 1.69 25.36
N LYS A 38 1.98 2.92 25.03
CA LYS A 38 1.13 4.13 25.06
C LYS A 38 0.78 4.66 23.68
N HIS A 39 1.55 4.29 22.66
CA HIS A 39 1.41 4.82 21.31
C HIS A 39 1.19 3.70 20.31
N LEU A 40 0.53 4.01 19.21
CA LEU A 40 0.33 3.10 18.09
C LEU A 40 1.14 3.55 16.90
N THR A 41 1.94 2.63 16.35
CA THR A 41 2.58 2.78 15.04
C THR A 41 1.97 1.77 14.07
N LEU A 42 1.30 2.25 13.03
CA LEU A 42 0.80 1.44 11.92
C LEU A 42 1.79 1.53 10.77
N ARG A 43 2.50 0.43 10.50
CA ARG A 43 3.40 0.33 9.36
C ARG A 43 2.64 -0.25 8.18
N THR A 44 2.57 0.51 7.09
CA THR A 44 1.89 0.10 5.86
C THR A 44 2.47 0.83 4.66
N SER A 45 2.16 0.35 3.47
CA SER A 45 2.26 1.10 2.22
C SER A 45 0.85 1.41 1.72
N VAL A 46 0.67 2.53 1.08
CA VAL A 46 -0.68 3.02 0.75
C VAL A 46 -0.77 3.32 -0.74
N VAL A 47 -1.92 3.01 -1.31
CA VAL A 47 -2.28 3.41 -2.66
C VAL A 47 -3.68 4.05 -2.66
N GLY A 48 -3.84 5.12 -3.42
CA GLY A 48 -5.15 5.77 -3.51
C GLY A 48 -5.13 7.06 -4.30
N PRO A 49 -6.29 7.70 -4.43
CA PRO A 49 -6.38 8.98 -5.09
C PRO A 49 -5.69 10.07 -4.25
N GLN A 50 -5.08 11.02 -4.94
CA GLN A 50 -4.57 12.25 -4.33
C GLN A 50 -5.52 13.40 -4.65
N LEU A 51 -5.57 14.38 -3.72
CA LEU A 51 -6.37 15.59 -3.90
C LEU A 51 -5.58 16.70 -4.63
N ASN A 52 -4.26 16.55 -4.70
CA ASN A 52 -3.38 17.49 -5.37
C ASN A 52 -3.06 17.00 -6.79
N ASN A 53 -3.02 17.91 -7.76
CA ASN A 53 -2.74 17.61 -9.17
C ASN A 53 -1.30 17.11 -9.42
N ASP A 54 -0.35 17.46 -8.54
CA ASP A 54 1.06 17.06 -8.63
C ASP A 54 1.34 15.73 -7.92
N GLY A 55 0.37 14.84 -7.87
CA GLY A 55 0.46 13.57 -7.16
C GLY A 55 1.43 12.57 -7.80
N GLU A 56 2.36 12.04 -7.00
CA GLU A 56 3.35 11.04 -7.43
C GLU A 56 2.94 9.59 -7.06
N GLU A 57 1.77 9.39 -6.44
CA GLU A 57 1.29 8.08 -6.02
C GLU A 57 0.93 7.18 -7.21
N LEU A 58 1.13 5.87 -7.05
CA LEU A 58 0.99 4.89 -8.14
C LEU A 58 -0.36 4.94 -8.85
N PHE A 59 -1.46 5.14 -8.10
CA PHE A 59 -2.80 5.22 -8.70
C PHE A 59 -2.97 6.50 -9.51
N HIS A 60 -2.50 7.64 -9.01
CA HIS A 60 -2.53 8.91 -9.72
C HIS A 60 -1.69 8.83 -10.99
N TRP A 61 -0.43 8.37 -10.86
CA TRP A 61 0.43 8.13 -12.02
C TRP A 61 -0.24 7.23 -13.06
N PHE A 62 -0.89 6.12 -12.64
CA PHE A 62 -1.61 5.23 -13.56
C PHE A 62 -2.74 5.94 -14.30
N MET A 63 -3.49 6.81 -13.61
CA MET A 63 -4.58 7.55 -14.22
C MET A 63 -4.12 8.56 -15.27
N ASP A 64 -2.90 9.05 -15.19
CA ASP A 64 -2.31 9.99 -16.17
C ASP A 64 -1.70 9.29 -17.38
N GLN A 65 -1.46 7.96 -17.31
CA GLN A 65 -0.84 7.24 -18.40
C GLN A 65 -1.81 6.99 -19.57
N SER A 66 -1.25 6.77 -20.76
CA SER A 66 -1.98 6.34 -21.95
C SER A 66 -1.14 5.41 -22.80
N GLY A 67 -1.75 4.68 -23.72
CA GLY A 67 -1.06 3.76 -24.64
C GLY A 67 -0.53 2.53 -23.92
N GLU A 68 0.79 2.40 -23.78
CA GLU A 68 1.43 1.21 -23.24
C GLU A 68 2.35 1.56 -22.06
N ILE A 69 2.25 0.79 -20.97
CA ILE A 69 3.08 0.95 -19.77
C ILE A 69 3.69 -0.38 -19.30
N PRO A 70 4.85 -0.35 -18.65
CA PRO A 70 5.42 -1.54 -18.03
C PRO A 70 4.71 -1.86 -16.72
N GLY A 71 4.33 -3.12 -16.54
CA GLY A 71 3.85 -3.68 -15.27
C GLY A 71 4.94 -4.56 -14.65
N TYR A 72 5.52 -4.12 -13.52
CA TYR A 72 6.64 -4.81 -12.88
C TYR A 72 6.18 -6.09 -12.17
N THR A 73 6.57 -7.26 -12.70
CA THR A 73 6.14 -8.56 -12.18
C THR A 73 6.93 -9.02 -10.96
N LYS A 74 8.14 -8.49 -10.75
CA LYS A 74 9.02 -8.82 -9.62
C LYS A 74 9.09 -7.74 -8.54
N SER A 75 8.34 -6.65 -8.70
CA SER A 75 8.19 -5.65 -7.65
C SER A 75 6.96 -6.01 -6.81
N ILE A 76 7.20 -6.60 -5.64
CA ILE A 76 6.16 -7.16 -4.78
C ILE A 76 5.79 -6.17 -3.66
N TRP A 77 4.50 -6.04 -3.43
CA TRP A 77 3.88 -5.08 -2.53
C TRP A 77 2.78 -5.73 -1.67
N SER A 78 2.50 -5.18 -0.49
CA SER A 78 1.46 -5.69 0.43
C SER A 78 0.74 -4.60 1.21
N GLY A 79 0.64 -3.41 0.66
CA GLY A 79 -0.06 -2.29 1.32
C GLY A 79 -1.59 -2.37 1.22
N VAL A 80 -2.22 -1.27 1.54
CA VAL A 80 -3.68 -1.11 1.54
C VAL A 80 -4.10 0.15 0.77
N THR A 81 -5.39 0.31 0.49
CA THR A 81 -5.90 1.58 -0.03
C THR A 81 -6.01 2.63 1.07
N THR A 82 -5.99 3.91 0.72
CA THR A 82 -6.18 5.03 1.65
C THR A 82 -7.46 4.89 2.49
N ILE A 83 -8.54 4.41 1.86
CA ILE A 83 -9.83 4.16 2.53
C ILE A 83 -9.69 3.06 3.56
N GLU A 84 -9.03 1.97 3.21
CA GLU A 84 -8.85 0.85 4.11
C GLU A 84 -7.95 1.20 5.29
N LEU A 85 -6.88 1.98 5.03
CA LEU A 85 -6.07 2.54 6.12
C LEU A 85 -6.91 3.40 7.06
N ALA A 86 -7.78 4.28 6.54
CA ALA A 86 -8.65 5.12 7.38
C ALA A 86 -9.57 4.28 8.28
N LYS A 87 -10.13 3.19 7.76
CA LYS A 87 -10.94 2.25 8.55
C LYS A 87 -10.12 1.53 9.61
N ALA A 88 -8.92 1.06 9.26
CA ALA A 88 -8.01 0.41 10.20
C ALA A 88 -7.59 1.35 11.33
N VAL A 89 -7.28 2.62 11.01
CA VAL A 89 -6.97 3.67 12.00
C VAL A 89 -8.15 3.89 12.94
N LYS A 90 -9.37 4.09 12.39
CA LYS A 90 -10.57 4.27 13.20
C LYS A 90 -10.79 3.09 14.14
N TRP A 91 -10.73 1.87 13.60
CA TRP A 91 -10.89 0.66 14.39
C TRP A 91 -9.85 0.58 15.51
N SER A 92 -8.60 0.88 15.23
CA SER A 92 -7.50 0.84 16.20
C SER A 92 -7.73 1.85 17.36
N ILE A 93 -8.26 3.04 17.05
CA ILE A 93 -8.61 4.05 18.05
C ILE A 93 -9.76 3.54 18.95
N ASP A 94 -10.82 3.03 18.33
CA ASP A 94 -12.01 2.54 19.04
C ASP A 94 -11.68 1.36 19.98
N HIS A 95 -10.63 0.58 19.66
CA HIS A 95 -10.19 -0.60 20.43
C HIS A 95 -8.94 -0.35 21.29
N HIS A 96 -8.48 0.89 21.37
CA HIS A 96 -7.32 1.29 22.19
C HIS A 96 -6.05 0.46 21.92
N ILE A 97 -5.80 0.14 20.65
CA ILE A 97 -4.63 -0.65 20.23
C ILE A 97 -3.35 0.18 20.39
N THR A 98 -2.29 -0.42 20.93
CA THR A 98 -0.98 0.19 21.13
C THR A 98 0.13 -0.72 20.63
N GLY A 99 1.32 -0.17 20.38
CA GLY A 99 2.47 -0.91 19.85
C GLY A 99 2.71 -0.67 18.36
N LEU A 100 3.37 -1.60 17.69
CA LEU A 100 3.65 -1.53 16.26
C LEU A 100 2.98 -2.71 15.54
N TYR A 101 2.25 -2.41 14.48
CA TYR A 101 1.54 -3.40 13.65
C TYR A 101 1.77 -3.15 12.16
N HIS A 102 1.84 -4.23 11.39
CA HIS A 102 1.72 -4.16 9.94
C HIS A 102 0.25 -4.13 9.54
N VAL A 103 -0.15 -3.10 8.78
CA VAL A 103 -1.50 -3.00 8.22
C VAL A 103 -1.50 -3.57 6.81
N THR A 104 -1.92 -4.82 6.69
CA THR A 104 -1.91 -5.62 5.46
C THR A 104 -2.98 -6.71 5.53
N ASN A 105 -3.40 -7.24 4.40
CA ASN A 105 -4.29 -8.41 4.33
C ASN A 105 -3.53 -9.75 4.40
N ASN A 106 -2.27 -9.73 4.80
CA ASN A 106 -1.36 -10.88 4.85
C ASN A 106 -1.14 -11.58 3.51
N SER A 107 -1.40 -10.87 2.42
CA SER A 107 -1.10 -11.32 1.06
C SER A 107 -0.18 -10.31 0.38
N SER A 108 0.45 -10.72 -0.69
CA SER A 108 1.26 -9.85 -1.52
C SER A 108 0.73 -9.82 -2.96
N ILE A 109 1.06 -8.75 -3.68
CA ILE A 109 0.66 -8.57 -5.08
C ILE A 109 1.84 -7.94 -5.84
N SER A 110 2.05 -8.34 -7.10
CA SER A 110 2.99 -7.63 -7.96
C SER A 110 2.45 -6.26 -8.36
N LYS A 111 3.33 -5.31 -8.67
CA LYS A 111 2.87 -4.03 -9.23
C LYS A 111 2.15 -4.22 -10.57
N HIS A 112 2.55 -5.22 -11.37
CA HIS A 112 1.84 -5.59 -12.59
C HIS A 112 0.37 -5.94 -12.30
N ASP A 113 0.13 -6.86 -11.37
CA ASP A 113 -1.23 -7.33 -11.06
C ASP A 113 -2.07 -6.23 -10.38
N LEU A 114 -1.42 -5.37 -9.58
CA LEU A 114 -2.07 -4.21 -8.99
C LEU A 114 -2.55 -3.22 -10.07
N LEU A 115 -1.72 -2.94 -11.09
CA LEU A 115 -2.12 -2.12 -12.23
C LEU A 115 -3.27 -2.76 -13.03
N GLN A 116 -3.28 -4.10 -13.18
CA GLN A 116 -4.40 -4.81 -13.80
C GLN A 116 -5.70 -4.65 -13.00
N LEU A 117 -5.64 -4.62 -11.67
CA LEU A 117 -6.83 -4.31 -10.84
C LEU A 117 -7.29 -2.86 -11.05
N PHE A 118 -6.37 -1.90 -11.15
CA PHE A 118 -6.75 -0.53 -11.48
C PHE A 118 -7.46 -0.47 -12.82
N GLN A 119 -6.90 -1.09 -13.87
CA GLN A 119 -7.51 -1.17 -15.20
C GLN A 119 -8.90 -1.81 -15.15
N LYS A 120 -9.04 -2.93 -14.45
CA LYS A 120 -10.31 -3.66 -14.29
C LYS A 120 -11.44 -2.76 -13.79
N TYR A 121 -11.16 -1.97 -12.75
CA TYR A 121 -12.20 -1.18 -12.07
C TYR A 121 -12.39 0.23 -12.65
N THR A 122 -11.33 0.87 -13.12
CA THR A 122 -11.43 2.20 -13.78
C THR A 122 -11.91 2.13 -15.21
N LYS A 123 -11.81 0.94 -15.85
CA LYS A 123 -12.08 0.74 -17.29
C LYS A 123 -11.19 1.57 -18.21
N LYS A 124 -10.01 1.97 -17.71
CA LYS A 124 -9.05 2.75 -18.50
C LYS A 124 -8.54 1.94 -19.68
N ASP A 125 -8.55 2.53 -20.86
CA ASP A 125 -7.98 1.94 -22.09
C ASP A 125 -6.46 2.15 -22.08
N ILE A 126 -5.74 1.13 -21.65
CA ILE A 126 -4.29 1.14 -21.52
C ILE A 126 -3.74 -0.30 -21.65
N ASN A 127 -2.59 -0.46 -22.29
CA ASN A 127 -1.92 -1.76 -22.42
C ASN A 127 -0.84 -1.91 -21.34
N ILE A 128 -1.01 -2.87 -20.43
CA ILE A 128 -0.05 -3.13 -19.34
C ILE A 128 0.80 -4.33 -19.75
N LYS A 129 2.06 -4.07 -20.15
CA LYS A 129 2.99 -5.13 -20.55
C LYS A 129 3.74 -5.69 -19.34
N PRO A 130 3.79 -7.02 -19.17
CA PRO A 130 4.62 -7.63 -18.14
C PRO A 130 6.09 -7.26 -18.34
N PHE A 131 6.73 -6.76 -17.30
CA PHE A 131 8.14 -6.41 -17.28
C PHE A 131 8.78 -6.93 -15.99
N SER A 132 9.85 -7.72 -16.09
CA SER A 132 10.47 -8.31 -14.90
C SER A 132 11.07 -7.24 -13.97
N GLY A 133 11.78 -6.25 -14.51
CA GLY A 133 12.43 -5.21 -13.75
C GLY A 133 13.37 -5.72 -12.66
N GLU A 134 13.58 -4.92 -11.62
CA GLU A 134 14.33 -5.31 -10.44
C GLU A 134 13.50 -6.28 -9.58
N ASP A 135 14.20 -7.23 -8.96
CA ASP A 135 13.62 -8.19 -8.01
C ASP A 135 13.59 -7.55 -6.62
N VAL A 136 12.47 -6.92 -6.27
CA VAL A 136 12.29 -6.18 -5.03
C VAL A 136 11.02 -6.66 -4.33
N ASN A 137 11.18 -7.25 -3.15
CA ASN A 137 10.06 -7.72 -2.34
C ASN A 137 9.95 -6.89 -1.06
N LYS A 138 9.09 -5.86 -1.06
CA LYS A 138 8.76 -5.04 0.12
C LYS A 138 7.46 -5.45 0.79
N SER A 139 7.00 -6.66 0.51
CA SER A 139 5.82 -7.18 1.18
C SER A 139 6.09 -7.48 2.64
N PHE A 140 5.07 -7.36 3.45
CA PHE A 140 5.10 -7.69 4.87
C PHE A 140 3.77 -8.35 5.28
N ILE A 141 3.81 -9.06 6.40
CA ILE A 141 2.66 -9.70 7.03
C ILE A 141 2.50 -9.20 8.46
N ASP A 142 1.29 -9.18 8.95
CA ASP A 142 1.00 -8.94 10.37
C ASP A 142 1.11 -10.26 11.15
N THR A 143 2.06 -10.33 12.07
CA THR A 143 2.29 -11.49 12.93
C THR A 143 1.80 -11.27 14.36
N ARG A 144 1.33 -10.06 14.70
CA ARG A 144 0.97 -9.70 16.05
C ARG A 144 -0.37 -10.28 16.50
N LEU A 145 -1.28 -10.57 15.58
CA LEU A 145 -2.60 -11.19 15.80
C LEU A 145 -3.50 -10.51 16.85
N LEU A 146 -3.10 -9.34 17.33
CA LEU A 146 -3.87 -8.57 18.32
C LEU A 146 -4.87 -7.61 17.68
N MET A 147 -4.72 -7.34 16.40
CA MET A 147 -5.69 -6.62 15.60
C MET A 147 -6.67 -7.62 14.97
N ASP A 148 -7.84 -7.78 15.58
CA ASP A 148 -8.93 -8.57 14.97
C ASP A 148 -9.67 -7.77 13.88
N TYR A 149 -8.95 -6.88 13.20
CA TYR A 149 -9.43 -6.13 12.05
C TYR A 149 -9.03 -6.86 10.76
N LYS A 150 -10.03 -7.38 10.06
CA LYS A 150 -9.79 -8.12 8.81
C LYS A 150 -9.74 -7.17 7.62
N ILE A 151 -8.56 -7.01 7.07
CA ILE A 151 -8.34 -6.24 5.86
C ILE A 151 -8.80 -7.07 4.64
N PRO A 152 -9.63 -6.50 3.73
CA PRO A 152 -10.15 -7.21 2.56
C PRO A 152 -9.06 -7.58 1.54
N SER A 153 -9.45 -8.40 0.55
CA SER A 153 -8.58 -8.69 -0.61
C SER A 153 -8.27 -7.44 -1.42
N TYR A 154 -7.19 -7.48 -2.21
CA TYR A 154 -6.84 -6.38 -3.13
C TYR A 154 -7.98 -6.05 -4.09
N ASP A 155 -8.63 -7.08 -4.64
CA ASP A 155 -9.77 -6.92 -5.54
C ASP A 155 -10.87 -6.07 -4.88
N GLN A 156 -11.23 -6.40 -3.64
CA GLN A 156 -12.26 -5.68 -2.88
C GLN A 156 -11.82 -4.27 -2.49
N MET A 157 -10.56 -4.10 -2.06
CA MET A 157 -10.03 -2.78 -1.68
C MET A 157 -10.01 -1.82 -2.87
N ILE A 158 -9.55 -2.28 -4.04
CA ILE A 158 -9.48 -1.45 -5.25
C ILE A 158 -10.88 -1.15 -5.78
N SER A 159 -11.79 -2.14 -5.79
CA SER A 159 -13.20 -1.91 -6.14
C SER A 159 -13.83 -0.82 -5.27
N ASN A 160 -13.71 -0.93 -3.94
CA ASN A 160 -14.24 0.05 -3.00
C ASN A 160 -13.65 1.45 -3.21
N MET A 161 -12.35 1.52 -3.50
CA MET A 161 -11.65 2.77 -3.79
C MET A 161 -12.22 3.46 -5.03
N VAL A 162 -12.37 2.73 -6.13
CA VAL A 162 -12.91 3.30 -7.39
C VAL A 162 -14.37 3.71 -7.22
N ILE A 163 -15.18 2.96 -6.48
CA ILE A 163 -16.56 3.35 -6.15
C ILE A 163 -16.58 4.67 -5.37
N LEU A 164 -15.71 4.83 -4.36
CA LEU A 164 -15.64 6.07 -3.59
C LEU A 164 -15.25 7.26 -4.48
N ILE A 165 -14.22 7.10 -5.32
CA ILE A 165 -13.79 8.15 -6.26
C ILE A 165 -14.96 8.54 -7.18
N THR A 166 -15.66 7.55 -7.71
CA THR A 166 -16.79 7.78 -8.64
C THR A 166 -17.93 8.55 -7.96
N ASN A 167 -18.24 8.22 -6.71
CA ASN A 167 -19.30 8.87 -5.93
C ASN A 167 -18.91 10.27 -5.45
N ASN A 168 -17.63 10.61 -5.46
CA ASN A 168 -17.08 11.88 -4.99
C ASN A 168 -16.26 12.59 -6.07
N ARG A 169 -16.64 12.44 -7.34
CA ARG A 169 -15.92 13.02 -8.49
C ARG A 169 -15.51 14.49 -8.31
N PRO A 170 -16.33 15.39 -7.74
CA PRO A 170 -15.94 16.80 -7.59
C PRO A 170 -14.67 16.99 -6.71
N LEU A 171 -14.35 16.03 -5.85
CA LEU A 171 -13.15 16.08 -5.01
C LEU A 171 -11.90 15.54 -5.73
N TYR A 172 -12.07 14.70 -6.78
CA TYR A 172 -10.99 13.99 -7.47
C TYR A 172 -10.89 14.33 -8.96
N SER A 173 -11.77 15.17 -9.48
CA SER A 173 -11.73 15.70 -10.85
C SER A 173 -11.13 17.09 -10.82
N GLN A 174 -9.82 17.17 -10.79
CA GLN A 174 -9.09 18.40 -11.07
C GLN A 174 -8.26 18.21 -12.33
#